data_64d3d26cae6cf29200f4cd15deb79d6e
#
_entry.id   64d3d26cae6cf29200f4cd15deb79d6e
#
_cell.length_a   1.000
_cell.length_b   1.000
_cell.length_c   1.000
_cell.angle_alpha   90.00
_cell.angle_beta   90.00
_cell.angle_gamma   90.00
#
_symmetry.space_group_name_H-M   'P 1'
#
loop_
_entity.id
_entity.type
_entity.pdbx_description
1 polymer ?
#
loop_
_entity_poly.entity_id
_entity_poly.type
_entity_poly.pdbx_seq_one_letter_code
_entity_poly.pdbx_strand_id
1 'polypeptide(L)'
;MSIFEPIMKDFFEKKHQDTSTDAYNGIIEFHECELESEHVSLETCSLGQLFSNHLVIPDYQRNYCWEEKQVKDLWHSLKEIPLNGKYHLGTIILQKDTTGNYAVIDGQQRLVTLTLICRQLGYKGEMPLLKQSFRSTASRQHVANNRFQIEQYCKRSHDEKLCGKLINNLIFSVLILTDSRLDLAYTFFSNENSKGVPLTDYDLLKAHHLRFVFNEKQAEHLAGKWNSLTNQKYRLLDTTLSSHLFRLRKWMRKRDYDSSQKLRTKEEFSAALIIPEIPPFGEQFEYYEKIQGGTHFFAYAEHFVGLFDRFEHANPVEALRRHLKWESHSRYADVIETLLFGYFLKFGAQYLAEALFCIAGYIAQHRYTSRRALSYKIREFAKNSEIVMMIDQASSPTFFLAECLAGIKISGKDIDVQGGIELRFYRRLQNLFSELKKEFTDSPIFEHYKNEYA
;
A
#
# COMPACT_ATOMS: atom_id res chain seq x y z
N MET A 1 10.08 22.45 -0.25
CA MET A 1 11.20 22.50 0.70
C MET A 1 10.62 22.42 2.09
N SER A 2 10.89 21.33 2.79
CA SER A 2 10.33 21.06 4.13
C SER A 2 10.98 21.99 5.16
N ILE A 3 10.17 22.57 6.04
CA ILE A 3 10.61 23.41 7.17
C ILE A 3 11.53 22.61 8.13
N PHE A 4 11.55 21.28 8.02
CA PHE A 4 12.32 20.37 8.88
C PHE A 4 13.72 20.02 8.38
N GLU A 5 14.02 20.26 7.11
CA GLU A 5 15.36 20.04 6.57
C GLU A 5 16.45 20.88 7.28
N PRO A 6 16.19 22.17 7.63
CA PRO A 6 17.11 22.96 8.43
C PRO A 6 17.29 22.46 9.87
N ILE A 7 16.19 22.01 10.52
CA ILE A 7 16.22 21.54 11.92
C ILE A 7 17.01 20.23 12.04
N MET A 8 16.79 19.31 11.13
CA MET A 8 17.52 18.02 11.11
C MET A 8 18.98 18.22 10.69
N LYS A 9 19.24 19.12 9.75
CA LYS A 9 20.60 19.43 9.31
C LYS A 9 21.43 20.08 10.44
N ASP A 10 20.86 21.02 11.18
CA ASP A 10 21.47 21.68 12.34
C ASP A 10 21.75 20.68 13.48
N PHE A 11 20.86 19.67 13.66
CA PHE A 11 21.03 18.60 14.63
C PHE A 11 22.20 17.67 14.27
N PHE A 12 22.35 17.30 12.98
CA PHE A 12 23.45 16.44 12.54
C PHE A 12 24.77 17.21 12.41
N GLU A 13 24.74 18.49 12.02
CA GLU A 13 25.97 19.32 11.92
C GLU A 13 26.55 19.69 13.30
N LYS A 14 25.70 19.97 14.31
CA LYS A 14 26.16 20.16 15.69
C LYS A 14 26.78 18.89 16.30
N LYS A 15 26.28 17.72 15.93
CA LYS A 15 26.85 16.43 16.38
C LYS A 15 28.21 16.13 15.79
N HIS A 16 28.59 16.74 14.66
CA HIS A 16 29.89 16.57 14.00
C HIS A 16 30.94 17.61 14.44
N GLN A 17 30.57 18.71 15.11
CA GLN A 17 31.51 19.71 15.57
C GLN A 17 32.11 19.42 16.97
N ASP A 18 31.47 18.53 17.76
CA ASP A 18 31.96 18.14 19.09
C ASP A 18 32.86 16.89 19.11
N THR A 19 33.27 16.37 17.96
CA THR A 19 34.26 15.30 17.88
C THR A 19 35.69 15.85 17.69
N SER A 20 36.21 16.59 18.65
CA SER A 20 37.66 16.74 18.83
C SER A 20 38.16 15.61 19.73
N THR A 21 38.81 14.63 19.09
CA THR A 21 39.91 13.79 19.64
C THR A 21 40.00 13.66 21.15
N ASP A 22 39.30 12.68 21.72
CA ASP A 22 39.82 11.84 22.79
C ASP A 22 39.12 10.47 22.73
N ALA A 23 39.72 9.58 21.95
CA ALA A 23 39.41 8.16 21.97
C ALA A 23 40.04 7.56 23.25
N TYR A 24 39.26 6.79 23.98
CA TYR A 24 39.53 5.96 25.14
C TYR A 24 39.08 6.55 26.48
N ASN A 25 37.79 6.57 26.67
CA ASN A 25 37.10 6.07 27.87
C ASN A 25 35.59 6.15 27.64
N GLY A 26 34.93 5.02 27.58
CA GLY A 26 33.54 4.87 27.15
C GLY A 26 32.48 5.34 28.16
N ILE A 27 32.54 6.60 28.54
CA ILE A 27 31.48 7.29 29.27
C ILE A 27 30.99 8.41 28.36
N ILE A 28 29.96 8.13 27.58
CA ILE A 28 29.22 9.18 26.88
C ILE A 28 28.33 9.82 27.95
N GLU A 29 28.69 10.96 28.46
CA GLU A 29 27.80 11.84 29.20
C GLU A 29 26.83 12.44 28.17
N PHE A 30 25.57 12.00 28.22
CA PHE A 30 24.51 12.62 27.45
C PHE A 30 24.16 13.96 28.15
N HIS A 31 24.59 15.06 27.59
CA HIS A 31 24.00 16.35 27.89
C HIS A 31 22.58 16.37 27.38
N GLU A 32 21.61 16.68 28.23
CA GLU A 32 20.23 16.97 27.86
C GLU A 32 20.23 18.17 26.92
N CYS A 33 20.11 17.92 25.63
CA CYS A 33 19.90 18.96 24.65
C CYS A 33 18.38 19.09 24.48
N GLU A 34 17.78 20.00 25.23
CA GLU A 34 16.37 20.37 25.07
C GLU A 34 16.20 21.19 23.79
N LEU A 35 15.77 20.55 22.72
CA LEU A 35 15.23 21.23 21.55
C LEU A 35 13.74 21.45 21.79
N GLU A 36 13.42 22.52 22.50
CA GLU A 36 12.03 22.98 22.66
C GLU A 36 11.64 23.84 21.44
N SER A 37 10.90 23.26 20.51
CA SER A 37 9.94 24.03 19.73
C SER A 37 8.58 23.98 20.45
N GLU A 38 7.70 24.96 20.26
CA GLU A 38 6.37 25.01 20.93
C GLU A 38 5.54 23.70 20.83
N HIS A 39 5.91 22.79 19.93
CA HIS A 39 5.12 21.60 19.59
C HIS A 39 5.92 20.27 19.61
N VAL A 40 7.21 20.30 19.86
CA VAL A 40 8.07 19.11 19.79
C VAL A 40 9.10 19.14 20.89
N SER A 41 9.14 18.12 21.75
CA SER A 41 10.22 17.90 22.71
C SER A 41 10.97 16.60 22.45
N LEU A 42 12.26 16.57 22.77
CA LEU A 42 13.12 15.40 22.66
C LEU A 42 13.62 15.03 24.05
N GLU A 43 13.28 13.83 24.50
CA GLU A 43 13.66 13.30 25.80
C GLU A 43 14.41 11.98 25.65
N THR A 44 15.24 11.66 26.65
CA THR A 44 15.83 10.32 26.77
C THR A 44 15.13 9.56 27.89
N CYS A 45 14.44 8.48 27.55
CA CYS A 45 13.67 7.69 28.51
C CYS A 45 14.20 6.25 28.58
N SER A 46 14.23 5.67 29.77
CA SER A 46 14.40 4.23 29.95
C SER A 46 13.09 3.49 29.59
N LEU A 47 13.19 2.18 29.32
CA LEU A 47 12.01 1.36 29.08
C LEU A 47 11.03 1.40 30.28
N GLY A 48 11.56 1.45 31.52
CA GLY A 48 10.74 1.56 32.72
C GLY A 48 9.97 2.89 32.78
N GLN A 49 10.60 4.00 32.41
CA GLN A 49 9.92 5.30 32.32
C GLN A 49 8.85 5.29 31.23
N LEU A 50 9.11 4.70 30.08
CA LEU A 50 8.11 4.55 29.01
C LEU A 50 6.90 3.72 29.49
N PHE A 51 7.12 2.63 30.21
CA PHE A 51 6.04 1.80 30.74
C PHE A 51 5.22 2.49 31.84
N SER A 52 5.78 3.46 32.54
CA SER A 52 5.05 4.26 33.56
C SER A 52 4.10 5.28 32.92
N ASN A 53 4.25 5.55 31.62
CA ASN A 53 3.39 6.44 30.88
C ASN A 53 2.19 5.69 30.29
N HIS A 54 1.06 6.38 30.12
CA HIS A 54 -0.14 5.85 29.49
C HIS A 54 0.08 5.74 27.96
N LEU A 55 0.75 4.67 27.51
CA LEU A 55 0.97 4.40 26.09
C LEU A 55 -0.26 3.76 25.46
N VAL A 56 -0.66 4.28 24.29
CA VAL A 56 -1.78 3.78 23.48
C VAL A 56 -1.31 3.60 22.04
N ILE A 57 -1.75 2.53 21.40
CA ILE A 57 -1.53 2.34 19.94
C ILE A 57 -2.80 2.80 19.24
N PRO A 58 -2.74 3.91 18.47
CA PRO A 58 -3.90 4.42 17.74
C PRO A 58 -4.35 3.48 16.62
N ASP A 59 -5.64 3.50 16.29
CA ASP A 59 -6.23 2.68 15.24
C ASP A 59 -5.68 2.99 13.83
N TYR A 60 -5.09 4.17 13.62
CA TYR A 60 -4.43 4.51 12.37
C TYR A 60 -3.05 3.87 12.20
N GLN A 61 -2.45 3.35 13.28
CA GLN A 61 -1.19 2.62 13.18
C GLN A 61 -1.38 1.32 12.40
N ARG A 62 -0.29 0.89 11.73
CA ARG A 62 -0.29 -0.41 11.06
C ARG A 62 -0.45 -1.53 12.07
N ASN A 63 -0.93 -2.66 11.59
CA ASN A 63 -1.02 -3.87 12.40
C ASN A 63 0.35 -4.33 12.91
N TYR A 64 0.35 -5.01 14.05
CA TYR A 64 1.56 -5.71 14.50
C TYR A 64 1.92 -6.81 13.49
N CYS A 65 3.13 -6.75 12.94
CA CYS A 65 3.55 -7.58 11.81
C CYS A 65 4.98 -8.16 11.95
N TRP A 66 5.64 -8.00 13.10
CA TRP A 66 6.92 -8.65 13.31
C TRP A 66 6.79 -10.15 13.35
N GLU A 67 7.71 -10.82 12.66
CA GLU A 67 7.85 -12.27 12.59
C GLU A 67 9.05 -12.73 13.41
N GLU A 68 9.31 -14.02 13.42
CA GLU A 68 10.40 -14.64 14.19
C GLU A 68 11.75 -13.97 13.98
N LYS A 69 12.07 -13.59 12.73
CA LYS A 69 13.37 -12.97 12.41
C LYS A 69 13.59 -11.68 13.19
N GLN A 70 12.64 -10.77 13.16
CA GLN A 70 12.76 -9.47 13.83
C GLN A 70 12.81 -9.64 15.36
N VAL A 71 12.02 -10.57 15.90
CA VAL A 71 12.04 -10.89 17.34
C VAL A 71 13.37 -11.48 17.75
N LYS A 72 13.94 -12.38 16.94
CA LYS A 72 15.27 -12.98 17.17
C LYS A 72 16.37 -11.93 17.13
N ASP A 73 16.35 -11.05 16.12
CA ASP A 73 17.34 -9.98 15.98
C ASP A 73 17.29 -9.02 17.19
N LEU A 74 16.08 -8.63 17.61
CA LEU A 74 15.91 -7.85 18.84
C LEU A 74 16.44 -8.61 20.06
N TRP A 75 16.05 -9.89 20.24
CA TRP A 75 16.51 -10.69 21.37
C TRP A 75 18.04 -10.78 21.46
N HIS A 76 18.74 -10.91 20.33
CA HIS A 76 20.21 -10.90 20.31
C HIS A 76 20.77 -9.56 20.76
N SER A 77 20.22 -8.45 20.27
CA SER A 77 20.63 -7.10 20.70
C SER A 77 20.43 -6.87 22.21
N LEU A 78 19.34 -7.44 22.79
CA LEU A 78 19.07 -7.29 24.22
C LEU A 78 20.04 -8.06 25.11
N LYS A 79 20.68 -9.12 24.63
CA LYS A 79 21.72 -9.84 25.37
C LYS A 79 23.01 -9.07 25.49
N GLU A 80 23.26 -8.11 24.62
CA GLU A 80 24.45 -7.29 24.60
C GLU A 80 24.37 -6.10 25.59
N ILE A 81 23.22 -5.93 26.28
CA ILE A 81 23.04 -4.86 27.26
C ILE A 81 24.03 -5.05 28.43
N PRO A 82 24.89 -4.07 28.69
CA PRO A 82 25.87 -4.17 29.78
C PRO A 82 25.19 -4.17 31.15
N LEU A 83 25.85 -4.81 32.13
CA LEU A 83 25.37 -4.79 33.52
C LEU A 83 25.42 -3.34 34.09
N ASN A 84 26.48 -2.62 33.78
CA ASN A 84 26.67 -1.25 34.16
C ASN A 84 26.77 -0.40 32.89
N GLY A 85 25.81 0.48 32.69
CA GLY A 85 25.75 1.35 31.53
C GLY A 85 24.39 1.33 30.82
N LYS A 86 24.19 2.25 29.93
CA LYS A 86 22.96 2.40 29.17
C LYS A 86 23.14 1.86 27.74
N TYR A 87 22.10 1.23 27.19
CA TYR A 87 22.08 0.73 25.83
C TYR A 87 20.95 1.42 25.06
N HIS A 88 21.30 2.16 24.02
CA HIS A 88 20.33 2.91 23.21
C HIS A 88 19.74 2.05 22.10
N LEU A 89 18.42 1.80 22.15
CA LEU A 89 17.72 0.95 21.18
C LEU A 89 17.05 1.74 20.03
N GLY A 90 17.29 3.03 19.94
CA GLY A 90 16.79 3.86 18.84
C GLY A 90 15.72 4.86 19.29
N THR A 91 15.05 5.46 18.30
CA THR A 91 14.07 6.52 18.53
C THR A 91 12.65 5.95 18.62
N ILE A 92 11.83 6.59 19.46
CA ILE A 92 10.38 6.40 19.57
C ILE A 92 9.71 7.74 19.36
N ILE A 93 8.61 7.78 18.64
CA ILE A 93 7.83 9.00 18.44
C ILE A 93 6.48 8.80 19.13
N LEU A 94 6.16 9.73 20.01
CA LEU A 94 4.92 9.77 20.78
C LEU A 94 4.17 11.06 20.45
N GLN A 95 2.85 10.99 20.47
CA GLN A 95 1.99 12.17 20.45
C GLN A 95 1.21 12.24 21.76
N LYS A 96 1.33 13.34 22.48
CA LYS A 96 0.60 13.57 23.71
C LYS A 96 -0.79 14.12 23.39
N ASP A 97 -1.82 13.44 23.85
CA ASP A 97 -3.20 13.90 23.71
C ASP A 97 -3.56 14.90 24.84
N THR A 98 -4.73 15.50 24.72
CA THR A 98 -5.26 16.45 25.72
C THR A 98 -5.61 15.79 27.06
N THR A 99 -5.69 14.45 27.11
CA THR A 99 -6.01 13.68 28.33
C THR A 99 -4.74 13.20 29.05
N GLY A 100 -3.56 13.46 28.47
CA GLY A 100 -2.27 13.05 29.03
C GLY A 100 -1.81 11.65 28.61
N ASN A 101 -2.52 10.97 27.70
CA ASN A 101 -2.08 9.73 27.11
C ASN A 101 -1.04 10.00 26.00
N TYR A 102 -0.20 9.01 25.74
CA TYR A 102 0.82 9.05 24.71
C TYR A 102 0.50 8.04 23.60
N ALA A 103 0.05 8.55 22.46
CA ALA A 103 -0.17 7.76 21.27
C ALA A 103 1.19 7.39 20.62
N VAL A 104 1.46 6.11 20.42
CA VAL A 104 2.70 5.64 19.79
C VAL A 104 2.63 5.85 18.29
N ILE A 105 3.42 6.81 17.76
CA ILE A 105 3.48 7.13 16.33
C ILE A 105 4.55 6.29 15.62
N ASP A 106 5.72 6.11 16.23
CA ASP A 106 6.75 5.17 15.77
C ASP A 106 7.34 4.39 16.94
N GLY A 107 7.85 3.20 16.63
CA GLY A 107 8.37 2.27 17.61
C GLY A 107 7.37 1.23 18.13
N GLN A 108 6.14 1.21 17.61
CA GLN A 108 5.08 0.28 18.01
C GLN A 108 5.55 -1.18 18.05
N GLN A 109 6.17 -1.67 16.99
CA GLN A 109 6.59 -3.07 16.87
C GLN A 109 7.59 -3.44 17.97
N ARG A 110 8.56 -2.54 18.22
CA ARG A 110 9.57 -2.70 19.27
C ARG A 110 8.94 -2.71 20.65
N LEU A 111 8.09 -1.72 20.96
CA LEU A 111 7.43 -1.60 22.26
C LEU A 111 6.52 -2.78 22.59
N VAL A 112 5.73 -3.24 21.61
CA VAL A 112 4.89 -4.44 21.78
C VAL A 112 5.75 -5.66 22.07
N THR A 113 6.82 -5.89 21.29
CA THR A 113 7.72 -7.03 21.49
C THR A 113 8.43 -6.97 22.83
N LEU A 114 8.92 -5.79 23.24
CA LEU A 114 9.56 -5.58 24.55
C LEU A 114 8.57 -5.82 25.70
N THR A 115 7.32 -5.41 25.54
CA THR A 115 6.25 -5.69 26.51
C THR A 115 6.06 -7.20 26.68
N LEU A 116 6.03 -7.96 25.59
CA LEU A 116 5.93 -9.42 25.64
C LEU A 116 7.15 -10.06 26.32
N ILE A 117 8.35 -9.58 26.01
CA ILE A 117 9.61 -10.05 26.62
C ILE A 117 9.63 -9.76 28.12
N CYS A 118 9.37 -8.53 28.54
CA CYS A 118 9.35 -8.15 29.94
C CYS A 118 8.29 -8.95 30.74
N ARG A 119 7.12 -9.18 30.14
CA ARG A 119 6.08 -10.02 30.75
C ARG A 119 6.57 -11.44 30.96
N GLN A 120 7.25 -12.03 29.96
CA GLN A 120 7.77 -13.39 30.04
C GLN A 120 8.91 -13.52 31.04
N LEU A 121 9.73 -12.46 31.21
CA LEU A 121 10.78 -12.38 32.21
C LEU A 121 10.27 -12.08 33.64
N GLY A 122 8.95 -12.00 33.84
CA GLY A 122 8.33 -11.84 35.13
C GLY A 122 8.23 -10.39 35.65
N TYR A 123 8.38 -9.39 34.78
CA TYR A 123 8.14 -7.99 35.20
C TYR A 123 6.72 -7.80 35.70
N LYS A 124 6.59 -7.22 36.90
CA LYS A 124 5.32 -7.02 37.62
C LYS A 124 4.84 -5.56 37.60
N GLY A 125 5.64 -4.63 37.09
CA GLY A 125 5.26 -3.23 36.94
C GLY A 125 4.17 -3.00 35.89
N GLU A 126 3.77 -1.77 35.75
CA GLU A 126 2.80 -1.39 34.73
C GLU A 126 3.33 -1.63 33.32
N MET A 127 2.46 -2.12 32.45
CA MET A 127 2.72 -2.36 31.03
C MET A 127 1.45 -2.03 30.24
N PRO A 128 1.22 -0.75 29.89
CA PRO A 128 -0.03 -0.30 29.27
C PRO A 128 -0.40 -1.07 28.00
N LEU A 129 0.60 -1.42 27.19
CA LEU A 129 0.39 -2.11 25.91
C LEU A 129 -0.08 -3.58 26.06
N LEU A 130 0.01 -4.19 27.26
CA LEU A 130 -0.61 -5.51 27.50
C LEU A 130 -2.14 -5.48 27.44
N LYS A 131 -2.73 -4.33 27.74
CA LYS A 131 -4.19 -4.13 27.70
C LYS A 131 -4.68 -3.81 26.28
N GLN A 132 -3.78 -3.55 25.36
CA GLN A 132 -4.10 -3.21 23.98
C GLN A 132 -4.69 -4.42 23.24
N SER A 133 -5.88 -4.26 22.67
CA SER A 133 -6.51 -5.27 21.83
C SER A 133 -6.13 -5.07 20.37
N PHE A 134 -5.68 -6.12 19.72
CA PHE A 134 -5.44 -6.09 18.26
C PHE A 134 -6.69 -6.57 17.53
N ARG A 135 -7.29 -5.72 16.71
CA ARG A 135 -8.51 -6.05 15.93
C ARG A 135 -8.21 -7.05 14.81
N SER A 136 -7.03 -6.95 14.20
CA SER A 136 -6.62 -7.82 13.10
C SER A 136 -6.32 -9.25 13.56
N THR A 137 -6.87 -10.24 12.86
CA THR A 137 -6.56 -11.66 13.09
C THR A 137 -5.08 -11.95 12.83
N ALA A 138 -4.50 -11.35 11.78
CA ALA A 138 -3.08 -11.49 11.47
C ALA A 138 -2.20 -10.98 12.62
N SER A 139 -2.49 -9.79 13.16
CA SER A 139 -1.75 -9.27 14.32
C SER A 139 -1.85 -10.18 15.53
N ARG A 140 -3.03 -10.72 15.81
CA ARG A 140 -3.21 -11.68 16.93
C ARG A 140 -2.39 -12.94 16.73
N GLN A 141 -2.31 -13.45 15.49
CA GLN A 141 -1.46 -14.59 15.16
C GLN A 141 0.03 -14.28 15.34
N HIS A 142 0.50 -13.12 14.83
CA HIS A 142 1.89 -12.70 15.02
C HIS A 142 2.24 -12.54 16.51
N VAL A 143 1.37 -11.92 17.30
CA VAL A 143 1.55 -11.77 18.76
C VAL A 143 1.62 -13.15 19.44
N ALA A 144 0.73 -14.08 19.09
CA ALA A 144 0.71 -15.42 19.67
C ALA A 144 1.98 -16.22 19.30
N ASN A 145 2.38 -16.20 18.03
CA ASN A 145 3.59 -16.87 17.56
C ASN A 145 4.84 -16.28 18.23
N ASN A 146 4.95 -14.96 18.26
CA ASN A 146 6.10 -14.29 18.86
C ASN A 146 6.16 -14.51 20.38
N ARG A 147 5.01 -14.56 21.08
CA ARG A 147 4.95 -14.93 22.50
C ARG A 147 5.52 -16.32 22.73
N PHE A 148 5.16 -17.29 21.89
CA PHE A 148 5.71 -18.65 21.97
C PHE A 148 7.22 -18.65 21.76
N GLN A 149 7.74 -17.94 20.75
CA GLN A 149 9.18 -17.85 20.49
C GLN A 149 9.93 -17.19 21.66
N ILE A 150 9.40 -16.08 22.17
CA ILE A 150 9.98 -15.37 23.32
C ILE A 150 10.04 -16.30 24.55
N GLU A 151 8.99 -17.08 24.80
CA GLU A 151 9.00 -18.08 25.88
C GLU A 151 10.15 -19.07 25.73
N GLN A 152 10.39 -19.59 24.51
CA GLN A 152 11.53 -20.48 24.25
C GLN A 152 12.88 -19.80 24.48
N TYR A 153 13.01 -18.54 24.08
CA TYR A 153 14.23 -17.76 24.32
C TYR A 153 14.48 -17.50 25.81
N CYS A 154 13.45 -17.16 26.56
CA CYS A 154 13.55 -16.93 28.01
C CYS A 154 13.92 -18.23 28.77
N LYS A 155 13.33 -19.37 28.41
CA LYS A 155 13.66 -20.69 29.01
C LYS A 155 15.14 -21.09 28.78
N ARG A 156 15.73 -20.68 27.66
CA ARG A 156 17.12 -20.95 27.31
C ARG A 156 18.10 -19.90 27.87
N SER A 157 17.57 -18.80 28.36
CA SER A 157 18.39 -17.73 28.94
C SER A 157 18.54 -17.96 30.44
N HIS A 158 19.79 -18.03 30.90
CA HIS A 158 20.10 -18.14 32.33
C HIS A 158 20.39 -16.77 32.98
N ASP A 159 20.08 -15.66 32.30
CA ASP A 159 20.33 -14.31 32.81
C ASP A 159 19.14 -13.82 33.66
N GLU A 160 19.17 -14.14 34.94
CA GLU A 160 18.18 -13.71 35.92
C GLU A 160 18.09 -12.18 36.06
N LYS A 161 19.14 -11.45 35.68
CA LYS A 161 19.22 -9.99 35.77
C LYS A 161 18.71 -9.29 34.50
N LEU A 162 18.39 -10.05 33.44
CA LEU A 162 18.00 -9.48 32.14
C LEU A 162 16.78 -8.53 32.27
N CYS A 163 15.78 -8.92 33.02
CA CYS A 163 14.59 -8.10 33.25
C CYS A 163 14.96 -6.72 33.82
N GLY A 164 15.79 -6.68 34.85
CA GLY A 164 16.26 -5.43 35.46
C GLY A 164 17.09 -4.58 34.51
N LYS A 165 17.94 -5.22 33.68
CA LYS A 165 18.70 -4.52 32.64
C LYS A 165 17.80 -3.88 31.61
N LEU A 166 16.76 -4.59 31.14
CA LEU A 166 15.81 -4.06 30.16
C LEU A 166 15.09 -2.82 30.73
N ILE A 167 14.62 -2.89 31.94
CA ILE A 167 13.83 -1.81 32.55
C ILE A 167 14.67 -0.57 32.83
N ASN A 168 15.90 -0.73 33.31
CA ASN A 168 16.71 0.39 33.81
C ASN A 168 17.77 0.88 32.82
N ASN A 169 18.35 -0.01 32.02
CA ASN A 169 19.52 0.28 31.17
C ASN A 169 19.16 0.41 29.69
N LEU A 170 18.00 -0.10 29.24
CA LEU A 170 17.55 0.10 27.89
C LEU A 170 16.93 1.50 27.77
N ILE A 171 17.50 2.33 26.91
CA ILE A 171 17.09 3.72 26.72
C ILE A 171 16.67 3.98 25.28
N PHE A 172 15.83 5.01 25.12
CA PHE A 172 15.31 5.48 23.85
C PHE A 172 15.44 7.01 23.76
N SER A 173 15.69 7.52 22.57
CA SER A 173 15.40 8.90 22.26
C SER A 173 13.90 9.00 21.96
N VAL A 174 13.18 9.78 22.75
CA VAL A 174 11.71 9.89 22.65
C VAL A 174 11.39 11.28 22.13
N LEU A 175 10.85 11.34 20.91
CA LEU A 175 10.32 12.57 20.33
C LEU A 175 8.85 12.67 20.73
N ILE A 176 8.48 13.70 21.47
CA ILE A 176 7.10 13.93 21.93
C ILE A 176 6.52 15.10 21.15
N LEU A 177 5.42 14.82 20.45
CA LEU A 177 4.62 15.80 19.75
C LEU A 177 3.51 16.27 20.71
N THR A 178 3.49 17.56 21.04
CA THR A 178 2.52 18.15 21.97
C THR A 178 1.28 18.77 21.30
N ASP A 179 1.27 18.79 19.96
CA ASP A 179 0.15 19.31 19.18
C ASP A 179 -0.85 18.20 18.86
N SER A 180 -2.14 18.51 18.99
CA SER A 180 -3.24 17.62 18.58
C SER A 180 -3.37 17.45 17.06
N ARG A 181 -2.54 18.15 16.27
CA ARG A 181 -2.54 18.03 14.82
C ARG A 181 -1.97 16.69 14.37
N LEU A 182 -2.84 15.85 13.89
CA LEU A 182 -2.50 14.54 13.32
C LEU A 182 -1.57 14.64 12.10
N ASP A 183 -1.53 15.80 11.42
CA ASP A 183 -0.66 16.03 10.26
C ASP A 183 0.84 15.93 10.58
N LEU A 184 1.27 16.42 11.74
CA LEU A 184 2.64 16.28 12.20
C LEU A 184 2.98 14.81 12.50
N ALA A 185 2.11 14.12 13.24
CA ALA A 185 2.27 12.71 13.56
C ALA A 185 2.43 11.86 12.29
N TYR A 186 1.56 12.09 11.29
CA TYR A 186 1.63 11.36 10.01
C TYR A 186 2.85 11.74 9.17
N THR A 187 3.31 12.97 9.25
CA THR A 187 4.53 13.41 8.56
C THR A 187 5.76 12.69 9.14
N PHE A 188 5.88 12.64 10.46
CA PHE A 188 6.96 11.89 11.12
C PHE A 188 6.86 10.39 10.83
N PHE A 189 5.67 9.81 10.92
CA PHE A 189 5.44 8.40 10.59
C PHE A 189 5.91 8.05 9.17
N SER A 190 5.66 8.91 8.19
CA SER A 190 6.06 8.64 6.81
C SER A 190 7.57 8.77 6.56
N ASN A 191 8.27 9.60 7.35
CA ASN A 191 9.70 9.90 7.13
C ASN A 191 10.64 8.95 7.87
N GLU A 192 10.29 8.48 9.08
CA GLU A 192 11.18 7.71 9.96
C GLU A 192 11.17 6.18 9.74
N ASN A 193 10.22 5.64 8.98
CA ASN A 193 10.08 4.18 8.82
C ASN A 193 11.11 3.50 7.90
N SER A 194 12.35 4.02 7.83
CA SER A 194 13.42 3.46 6.97
C SER A 194 14.22 2.30 7.61
N LYS A 195 14.04 2.00 8.90
CA LYS A 195 14.89 1.03 9.65
C LYS A 195 14.14 -0.19 10.20
N GLY A 196 13.09 -0.66 9.56
CA GLY A 196 12.32 -1.82 10.04
C GLY A 196 11.70 -2.62 8.90
N VAL A 197 10.57 -3.31 9.17
CA VAL A 197 9.74 -3.85 8.11
C VAL A 197 9.23 -2.65 7.30
N PRO A 198 9.54 -2.58 5.99
CA PRO A 198 9.17 -1.42 5.17
C PRO A 198 7.66 -1.19 5.21
N LEU A 199 7.25 0.08 5.24
CA LEU A 199 5.84 0.42 5.05
C LEU A 199 5.43 0.09 3.62
N THR A 200 4.21 -0.44 3.49
CA THR A 200 3.61 -0.59 2.17
C THR A 200 3.15 0.77 1.66
N ASP A 201 2.98 0.91 0.33
CA ASP A 201 2.39 2.11 -0.27
C ASP A 201 1.03 2.43 0.35
N TYR A 202 0.29 1.41 0.78
CA TYR A 202 -1.04 1.57 1.40
C TYR A 202 -0.99 2.10 2.83
N ASP A 203 0.06 1.76 3.60
CA ASP A 203 0.31 2.36 4.91
C ASP A 203 0.65 3.85 4.75
N LEU A 204 1.48 4.17 3.76
CA LEU A 204 1.86 5.54 3.44
C LEU A 204 0.69 6.38 2.92
N LEU A 205 -0.16 5.81 2.05
CA LEU A 205 -1.38 6.47 1.57
C LEU A 205 -2.38 6.72 2.70
N LYS A 206 -2.57 5.73 3.60
CA LYS A 206 -3.40 5.91 4.79
C LYS A 206 -2.92 7.10 5.62
N ALA A 207 -1.65 7.12 5.99
CA ALA A 207 -1.07 8.20 6.77
C ALA A 207 -1.17 9.55 6.04
N HIS A 208 -0.85 9.55 4.73
CA HIS A 208 -0.92 10.76 3.90
C HIS A 208 -2.32 11.37 3.88
N HIS A 209 -3.38 10.58 3.75
CA HIS A 209 -4.74 11.09 3.64
C HIS A 209 -5.37 11.39 5.00
N LEU A 210 -5.07 10.62 6.06
CA LEU A 210 -5.60 10.88 7.39
C LEU A 210 -5.17 12.25 7.94
N ARG A 211 -4.00 12.77 7.56
CA ARG A 211 -3.57 14.12 7.96
C ARG A 211 -4.50 15.26 7.52
N PHE A 212 -5.38 14.99 6.53
CA PHE A 212 -6.39 15.94 6.05
C PHE A 212 -7.77 15.72 6.71
N VAL A 213 -7.89 14.86 7.70
CA VAL A 213 -9.14 14.58 8.42
C VAL A 213 -9.01 15.18 9.81
N PHE A 214 -9.58 16.37 9.99
CA PHE A 214 -9.43 17.15 11.23
C PHE A 214 -10.31 16.64 12.40
N ASN A 215 -11.32 15.83 12.13
CA ASN A 215 -12.17 15.23 13.15
C ASN A 215 -11.60 13.87 13.56
N GLU A 216 -11.17 13.76 14.81
CA GLU A 216 -10.50 12.56 15.35
C GLU A 216 -11.37 11.30 15.23
N LYS A 217 -12.66 11.37 15.60
CA LYS A 217 -13.58 10.23 15.49
C LYS A 217 -13.76 9.77 14.04
N GLN A 218 -13.79 10.72 13.11
CA GLN A 218 -13.87 10.43 11.68
C GLN A 218 -12.57 9.79 11.19
N ALA A 219 -11.40 10.30 11.61
CA ALA A 219 -10.10 9.74 11.30
C ALA A 219 -9.97 8.29 11.80
N GLU A 220 -10.37 8.01 13.05
CA GLU A 220 -10.39 6.66 13.60
C GLU A 220 -11.31 5.71 12.81
N HIS A 221 -12.50 6.19 12.45
CA HIS A 221 -13.46 5.41 11.65
C HIS A 221 -12.88 5.04 10.29
N LEU A 222 -12.31 6.02 9.56
CA LEU A 222 -11.69 5.81 8.27
C LEU A 222 -10.46 4.90 8.35
N ALA A 223 -9.62 5.09 9.39
CA ALA A 223 -8.48 4.22 9.64
C ALA A 223 -8.91 2.77 9.92
N GLY A 224 -9.98 2.58 10.69
CA GLY A 224 -10.56 1.26 10.97
C GLY A 224 -11.09 0.56 9.70
N LYS A 225 -11.83 1.29 8.86
CA LYS A 225 -12.29 0.79 7.55
C LYS A 225 -11.11 0.43 6.64
N TRP A 226 -10.10 1.30 6.53
CA TRP A 226 -8.91 1.04 5.73
C TRP A 226 -8.13 -0.19 6.21
N ASN A 227 -7.97 -0.35 7.52
CA ASN A 227 -7.34 -1.53 8.07
C ASN A 227 -8.12 -2.80 7.75
N SER A 228 -9.45 -2.75 7.76
CA SER A 228 -10.26 -3.89 7.34
C SER A 228 -10.06 -4.22 5.87
N LEU A 229 -9.99 -3.22 5.01
CA LEU A 229 -9.74 -3.37 3.57
C LEU A 229 -8.35 -3.97 3.30
N THR A 230 -7.31 -3.43 3.94
CA THR A 230 -5.94 -3.92 3.78
C THR A 230 -5.71 -5.31 4.37
N ASN A 231 -6.42 -5.71 5.42
CA ASN A 231 -6.26 -7.03 6.04
C ASN A 231 -7.06 -8.13 5.34
N GLN A 232 -8.29 -7.83 4.94
CA GLN A 232 -9.21 -8.84 4.40
C GLN A 232 -9.19 -8.89 2.87
N LYS A 233 -8.95 -7.77 2.22
CA LYS A 233 -9.04 -7.60 0.77
C LYS A 233 -7.75 -7.01 0.16
N TYR A 234 -6.58 -7.27 0.76
CA TYR A 234 -5.31 -6.69 0.29
C TYR A 234 -5.05 -6.96 -1.20
N ARG A 235 -5.24 -8.20 -1.66
CA ARG A 235 -5.07 -8.57 -3.06
C ARG A 235 -6.00 -7.74 -3.96
N LEU A 236 -7.25 -7.59 -3.54
CA LEU A 236 -8.25 -6.84 -4.30
C LEU A 236 -7.88 -5.36 -4.37
N LEU A 237 -7.50 -4.76 -3.23
CA LEU A 237 -7.03 -3.38 -3.15
C LEU A 237 -5.80 -3.14 -4.04
N ASP A 238 -4.76 -3.98 -3.92
CA ASP A 238 -3.53 -3.85 -4.71
C ASP A 238 -3.80 -4.02 -6.21
N THR A 239 -4.59 -5.01 -6.60
CA THR A 239 -4.94 -5.22 -8.02
C THR A 239 -5.72 -4.03 -8.56
N THR A 240 -6.68 -3.51 -7.81
CA THR A 240 -7.49 -2.37 -8.23
C THR A 240 -6.66 -1.11 -8.39
N LEU A 241 -5.95 -0.69 -7.34
CA LEU A 241 -5.24 0.59 -7.35
C LEU A 241 -3.92 0.51 -8.13
N SER A 242 -3.03 -0.44 -7.80
CA SER A 242 -1.67 -0.48 -8.35
C SER A 242 -1.61 -1.04 -9.76
N SER A 243 -2.54 -1.90 -10.14
CA SER A 243 -2.50 -2.55 -11.46
C SER A 243 -3.46 -1.88 -12.44
N HIS A 244 -4.76 -1.84 -12.15
CA HIS A 244 -5.75 -1.39 -13.14
C HIS A 244 -5.93 0.13 -13.15
N LEU A 245 -6.32 0.75 -12.03
CA LEU A 245 -6.55 2.20 -12.00
C LEU A 245 -5.28 2.99 -12.31
N PHE A 246 -4.13 2.57 -11.76
CA PHE A 246 -2.87 3.24 -12.05
C PHE A 246 -2.56 3.26 -13.56
N ARG A 247 -2.76 2.15 -14.27
CA ARG A 247 -2.57 2.06 -15.72
C ARG A 247 -3.57 2.91 -16.48
N LEU A 248 -4.87 2.78 -16.17
CA LEU A 248 -5.92 3.57 -16.81
C LEU A 248 -5.67 5.06 -16.66
N ARG A 249 -5.32 5.52 -15.44
CA ARG A 249 -4.99 6.92 -15.17
C ARG A 249 -3.76 7.39 -15.97
N LYS A 250 -2.73 6.56 -16.13
CA LYS A 250 -1.55 6.87 -16.95
C LYS A 250 -1.91 6.92 -18.44
N TRP A 251 -2.63 5.94 -18.94
CA TRP A 251 -3.02 5.87 -20.36
C TRP A 251 -3.97 7.01 -20.75
N MET A 252 -4.91 7.38 -19.87
CA MET A 252 -5.78 8.55 -20.08
C MET A 252 -4.99 9.84 -20.29
N ARG A 253 -3.84 9.96 -19.62
CA ARG A 253 -2.93 11.11 -19.77
C ARG A 253 -1.85 10.89 -20.83
N LYS A 254 -1.96 9.85 -21.66
CA LYS A 254 -0.96 9.41 -22.66
C LYS A 254 0.47 9.24 -22.09
N ARG A 255 0.57 8.85 -20.81
CA ARG A 255 1.84 8.60 -20.12
C ARG A 255 2.18 7.11 -20.13
N ASP A 256 3.47 6.81 -20.17
CA ASP A 256 3.94 5.44 -20.07
C ASP A 256 3.74 4.88 -18.67
N TYR A 257 3.47 3.58 -18.63
CA TYR A 257 3.46 2.77 -17.43
C TYR A 257 4.54 1.70 -17.54
N ASP A 258 5.50 1.74 -16.64
CA ASP A 258 6.45 0.65 -16.43
C ASP A 258 6.12 -0.08 -15.12
N SER A 259 6.33 -1.41 -15.10
CA SER A 259 6.16 -2.22 -13.89
C SER A 259 7.10 -1.82 -12.75
N SER A 260 8.26 -1.23 -13.07
CA SER A 260 9.15 -0.60 -12.08
C SER A 260 8.50 0.59 -11.36
N GLN A 261 7.46 1.19 -11.97
CA GLN A 261 6.69 2.31 -11.41
C GLN A 261 5.59 1.87 -10.43
N LYS A 262 5.48 0.57 -10.14
CA LYS A 262 4.61 0.06 -9.08
C LYS A 262 4.87 0.75 -7.73
N LEU A 263 6.13 1.10 -7.49
CA LEU A 263 6.57 1.88 -6.33
C LEU A 263 6.08 3.33 -6.32
N ARG A 264 5.43 3.81 -7.39
CA ARG A 264 4.87 5.16 -7.51
C ARG A 264 3.35 5.20 -7.37
N THR A 265 2.73 4.13 -6.94
CA THR A 265 1.28 4.11 -6.65
C THR A 265 0.95 5.16 -5.60
N LYS A 266 1.78 5.29 -4.56
CA LYS A 266 1.65 6.36 -3.56
C LYS A 266 1.61 7.75 -4.21
N GLU A 267 2.51 8.05 -5.15
CA GLU A 267 2.57 9.36 -5.82
C GLU A 267 1.32 9.64 -6.66
N GLU A 268 0.81 8.63 -7.36
CA GLU A 268 -0.36 8.76 -8.22
C GLU A 268 -1.65 9.06 -7.43
N PHE A 269 -1.77 8.47 -6.25
CA PHE A 269 -2.94 8.63 -5.38
C PHE A 269 -2.70 9.59 -4.21
N SER A 270 -1.58 10.30 -4.18
CA SER A 270 -1.35 11.37 -3.21
C SER A 270 -2.31 12.53 -3.45
N ALA A 271 -2.69 13.21 -2.36
CA ALA A 271 -3.64 14.29 -2.40
C ALA A 271 -3.16 15.50 -3.24
N ALA A 272 -4.07 16.06 -4.01
CA ALA A 272 -3.98 17.46 -4.38
C ALA A 272 -4.24 18.36 -3.15
N LEU A 273 -3.87 19.63 -3.23
CA LEU A 273 -4.21 20.61 -2.20
C LEU A 273 -5.72 20.62 -1.97
N ILE A 274 -6.12 20.58 -0.69
CA ILE A 274 -7.51 20.81 -0.31
C ILE A 274 -7.75 22.32 -0.39
N ILE A 275 -8.75 22.68 -1.13
CA ILE A 275 -9.23 24.06 -1.20
C ILE A 275 -10.55 24.09 -0.43
N PRO A 276 -10.59 24.73 0.77
CA PRO A 276 -11.76 24.67 1.66
C PRO A 276 -13.05 25.19 1.02
N GLU A 277 -12.92 26.10 0.06
CA GLU A 277 -14.06 26.73 -0.66
C GLU A 277 -14.66 25.81 -1.72
N ILE A 278 -13.99 24.73 -2.10
CA ILE A 278 -14.55 23.74 -3.03
C ILE A 278 -15.43 22.79 -2.22
N PRO A 279 -16.74 22.70 -2.56
CA PRO A 279 -17.64 21.81 -1.86
C PRO A 279 -17.16 20.36 -1.95
N PRO A 280 -17.53 19.51 -0.99
CA PRO A 280 -17.21 18.10 -1.05
C PRO A 280 -17.73 17.49 -2.36
N PHE A 281 -16.96 16.57 -2.90
CA PHE A 281 -17.27 15.82 -4.12
C PHE A 281 -18.63 15.10 -4.00
N GLY A 282 -19.27 14.88 -5.15
CA GLY A 282 -20.49 14.11 -5.23
C GLY A 282 -20.28 12.61 -4.97
N GLU A 283 -21.35 11.83 -5.10
CA GLU A 283 -21.31 10.37 -4.92
C GLU A 283 -20.72 9.62 -6.13
N GLN A 284 -20.50 10.32 -7.25
CA GLN A 284 -19.93 9.73 -8.47
C GLN A 284 -18.45 10.06 -8.56
N PHE A 285 -17.64 9.03 -8.77
CA PHE A 285 -16.18 9.14 -8.90
C PHE A 285 -15.75 8.85 -10.33
N GLU A 286 -14.95 9.73 -10.89
CA GLU A 286 -14.23 9.48 -12.14
C GLU A 286 -12.86 8.86 -11.83
N TYR A 287 -12.53 7.72 -12.44
CA TYR A 287 -11.28 7.00 -12.12
C TYR A 287 -10.01 7.84 -12.38
N TYR A 288 -10.07 8.84 -13.24
CA TYR A 288 -8.97 9.73 -13.62
C TYR A 288 -8.96 11.08 -12.88
N GLU A 289 -9.94 11.35 -12.03
CA GLU A 289 -10.01 12.60 -11.29
C GLU A 289 -8.82 12.84 -10.36
N LYS A 290 -8.57 14.08 -9.96
CA LYS A 290 -7.56 14.42 -8.97
C LYS A 290 -8.05 13.99 -7.58
N ILE A 291 -7.20 13.26 -6.88
CA ILE A 291 -7.50 12.80 -5.53
C ILE A 291 -7.41 13.99 -4.57
N GLN A 292 -8.49 14.28 -3.86
CA GLN A 292 -8.49 15.21 -2.75
C GLN A 292 -8.07 14.47 -1.47
N GLY A 293 -7.46 15.19 -0.52
CA GLY A 293 -7.03 14.60 0.75
C GLY A 293 -8.19 14.18 1.65
N GLY A 294 -7.90 13.30 2.59
CA GLY A 294 -8.87 12.92 3.60
C GLY A 294 -9.95 11.97 3.09
N THR A 295 -11.20 12.28 3.41
CA THR A 295 -12.37 11.42 3.16
C THR A 295 -12.54 11.03 1.70
N HIS A 296 -12.19 11.91 0.77
CA HIS A 296 -12.31 11.64 -0.66
C HIS A 296 -11.52 10.39 -1.09
N PHE A 297 -10.25 10.30 -0.72
CA PHE A 297 -9.42 9.15 -1.09
C PHE A 297 -9.98 7.83 -0.56
N PHE A 298 -10.42 7.81 0.70
CA PHE A 298 -10.96 6.59 1.29
C PHE A 298 -12.25 6.14 0.60
N ALA A 299 -13.15 7.10 0.30
CA ALA A 299 -14.38 6.83 -0.43
C ALA A 299 -14.09 6.39 -1.88
N TYR A 300 -13.15 7.06 -2.56
CA TYR A 300 -12.68 6.69 -3.89
C TYR A 300 -12.13 5.26 -3.93
N ALA A 301 -11.24 4.92 -3.02
CA ALA A 301 -10.66 3.58 -2.96
C ALA A 301 -11.71 2.50 -2.67
N GLU A 302 -12.60 2.72 -1.69
CA GLU A 302 -13.69 1.81 -1.35
C GLU A 302 -14.62 1.58 -2.54
N HIS A 303 -14.99 2.65 -3.24
CA HIS A 303 -15.85 2.61 -4.43
C HIS A 303 -15.24 1.74 -5.54
N PHE A 304 -14.00 2.01 -5.94
CA PHE A 304 -13.37 1.28 -7.03
C PHE A 304 -12.99 -0.14 -6.68
N VAL A 305 -12.62 -0.42 -5.43
CA VAL A 305 -12.41 -1.79 -4.95
C VAL A 305 -13.73 -2.59 -5.00
N GLY A 306 -14.85 -1.96 -4.62
CA GLY A 306 -16.18 -2.60 -4.74
C GLY A 306 -16.60 -2.83 -6.18
N LEU A 307 -16.26 -1.93 -7.11
CA LEU A 307 -16.48 -2.13 -8.54
C LEU A 307 -15.63 -3.26 -9.10
N PHE A 308 -14.36 -3.32 -8.72
CA PHE A 308 -13.47 -4.37 -9.17
C PHE A 308 -13.84 -5.75 -8.63
N ASP A 309 -14.31 -5.84 -7.39
CA ASP A 309 -14.84 -7.08 -6.78
C ASP A 309 -15.99 -7.66 -7.62
N ARG A 310 -16.90 -6.81 -8.11
CA ARG A 310 -17.98 -7.23 -9.02
C ARG A 310 -17.48 -7.58 -10.42
N PHE A 311 -16.52 -6.82 -10.94
CA PHE A 311 -15.94 -7.02 -12.26
C PHE A 311 -15.17 -8.35 -12.35
N GLU A 312 -14.35 -8.68 -11.36
CA GLU A 312 -13.49 -9.87 -11.43
C GLU A 312 -14.27 -11.20 -11.45
N HIS A 313 -15.54 -11.18 -11.00
CA HIS A 313 -16.42 -12.34 -11.00
C HIS A 313 -17.38 -12.38 -12.21
N ALA A 314 -17.26 -11.46 -13.15
CA ALA A 314 -18.04 -11.48 -14.36
C ALA A 314 -17.56 -12.61 -15.30
N ASN A 315 -18.50 -13.37 -15.89
CA ASN A 315 -18.18 -14.50 -16.79
C ASN A 315 -17.15 -14.16 -17.88
N PRO A 316 -17.24 -13.00 -18.60
CA PRO A 316 -16.26 -12.65 -19.60
C PRO A 316 -14.84 -12.49 -19.04
N VAL A 317 -14.70 -11.98 -17.81
CA VAL A 317 -13.40 -11.81 -17.15
C VAL A 317 -12.81 -13.16 -16.76
N GLU A 318 -13.64 -14.04 -16.23
CA GLU A 318 -13.23 -15.42 -15.92
C GLU A 318 -12.82 -16.19 -17.19
N ALA A 319 -13.57 -16.02 -18.29
CA ALA A 319 -13.22 -16.61 -19.59
C ALA A 319 -11.88 -16.08 -20.09
N LEU A 320 -11.64 -14.76 -20.04
CA LEU A 320 -10.36 -14.15 -20.39
C LEU A 320 -9.21 -14.78 -19.59
N ARG A 321 -9.37 -14.87 -18.26
CA ARG A 321 -8.36 -15.44 -17.37
C ARG A 321 -8.12 -16.91 -17.69
N ARG A 322 -9.16 -17.69 -17.94
CA ARG A 322 -9.07 -19.12 -18.28
C ARG A 322 -8.29 -19.36 -19.56
N HIS A 323 -8.52 -18.56 -20.60
CA HIS A 323 -7.92 -18.77 -21.90
C HIS A 323 -6.54 -18.10 -22.08
N LEU A 324 -6.32 -16.93 -21.51
CA LEU A 324 -5.12 -16.12 -21.79
C LEU A 324 -4.17 -15.90 -20.61
N LYS A 325 -4.55 -16.15 -19.36
CA LYS A 325 -3.72 -15.83 -18.19
C LYS A 325 -2.58 -16.84 -17.92
N TRP A 326 -2.36 -17.81 -18.81
CA TRP A 326 -1.36 -18.86 -18.67
C TRP A 326 -0.10 -18.60 -19.52
N GLU A 327 1.07 -18.87 -18.96
CA GLU A 327 2.37 -18.82 -19.65
C GLU A 327 2.71 -17.46 -20.31
N SER A 328 3.17 -17.52 -21.59
CA SER A 328 3.63 -16.37 -22.35
C SER A 328 2.54 -15.36 -22.74
N HIS A 329 1.27 -15.70 -22.53
CA HIS A 329 0.12 -14.87 -22.93
C HIS A 329 -0.44 -14.00 -21.79
N SER A 330 -0.03 -14.24 -20.54
CA SER A 330 -0.49 -13.48 -19.38
C SER A 330 -0.33 -11.96 -19.51
N ARG A 331 0.72 -11.53 -20.22
CA ARG A 331 1.00 -10.10 -20.46
C ARG A 331 -0.07 -9.41 -21.31
N TYR A 332 -0.64 -10.13 -22.28
CA TYR A 332 -1.79 -9.67 -23.07
C TYR A 332 -3.06 -9.67 -22.24
N ALA A 333 -3.29 -10.75 -21.49
CA ALA A 333 -4.44 -10.85 -20.59
C ALA A 333 -4.48 -9.68 -19.60
N ASP A 334 -3.35 -9.32 -18.98
CA ASP A 334 -3.27 -8.21 -18.03
C ASP A 334 -3.63 -6.85 -18.64
N VAL A 335 -3.23 -6.62 -19.90
CA VAL A 335 -3.54 -5.38 -20.63
C VAL A 335 -5.01 -5.35 -21.04
N ILE A 336 -5.53 -6.46 -21.60
CA ILE A 336 -6.93 -6.60 -22.01
C ILE A 336 -7.85 -6.45 -20.79
N GLU A 337 -7.53 -7.12 -19.68
CA GLU A 337 -8.29 -7.03 -18.42
C GLU A 337 -8.35 -5.59 -17.90
N THR A 338 -7.23 -4.84 -17.98
CA THR A 338 -7.20 -3.44 -17.58
C THR A 338 -8.11 -2.56 -18.45
N LEU A 339 -8.07 -2.72 -19.77
CA LEU A 339 -8.93 -1.96 -20.68
C LEU A 339 -10.41 -2.33 -20.52
N LEU A 340 -10.69 -3.62 -20.33
CA LEU A 340 -12.04 -4.11 -20.07
C LEU A 340 -12.59 -3.58 -18.73
N PHE A 341 -11.74 -3.46 -17.72
CA PHE A 341 -12.12 -2.80 -16.47
C PHE A 341 -12.46 -1.32 -16.69
N GLY A 342 -11.69 -0.60 -17.51
CA GLY A 342 -12.01 0.77 -17.93
C GLY A 342 -13.41 0.86 -18.58
N TYR A 343 -13.75 -0.09 -19.46
CA TYR A 343 -15.09 -0.18 -20.04
C TYR A 343 -16.16 -0.42 -18.97
N PHE A 344 -15.92 -1.37 -18.07
CA PHE A 344 -16.83 -1.70 -16.97
C PHE A 344 -17.09 -0.52 -16.04
N LEU A 345 -16.07 0.30 -15.77
CA LEU A 345 -16.22 1.52 -14.95
C LEU A 345 -17.24 2.49 -15.52
N LYS A 346 -17.37 2.56 -16.84
CA LYS A 346 -18.29 3.48 -17.49
C LYS A 346 -19.65 2.88 -17.79
N PHE A 347 -19.68 1.65 -18.29
CA PHE A 347 -20.90 1.02 -18.84
C PHE A 347 -21.40 -0.16 -18.01
N GLY A 348 -20.69 -0.53 -16.93
CA GLY A 348 -21.04 -1.70 -16.13
C GLY A 348 -20.91 -3.00 -16.91
N ALA A 349 -21.80 -3.94 -16.63
CA ALA A 349 -21.82 -5.25 -17.28
C ALA A 349 -22.48 -5.24 -18.67
N GLN A 350 -23.01 -4.10 -19.14
CA GLN A 350 -23.72 -4.01 -20.40
C GLN A 350 -22.79 -4.30 -21.58
N TYR A 351 -23.09 -5.28 -22.41
CA TYR A 351 -22.28 -5.72 -23.55
C TYR A 351 -20.80 -6.05 -23.18
N LEU A 352 -20.56 -6.58 -21.97
CA LEU A 352 -19.20 -6.82 -21.48
C LEU A 352 -18.47 -7.92 -22.28
N ALA A 353 -19.20 -8.94 -22.75
CA ALA A 353 -18.63 -10.01 -23.57
C ALA A 353 -18.22 -9.48 -24.96
N GLU A 354 -19.05 -8.64 -25.55
CA GLU A 354 -18.78 -7.97 -26.82
C GLU A 354 -17.62 -6.98 -26.69
N ALA A 355 -17.56 -6.22 -25.59
CA ALA A 355 -16.45 -5.31 -25.30
C ALA A 355 -15.14 -6.10 -25.17
N LEU A 356 -15.14 -7.22 -24.47
CA LEU A 356 -13.96 -8.09 -24.38
C LEU A 356 -13.53 -8.60 -25.76
N PHE A 357 -14.49 -9.03 -26.59
CA PHE A 357 -14.20 -9.46 -27.95
C PHE A 357 -13.49 -8.35 -28.77
N CYS A 358 -14.03 -7.13 -28.77
CA CYS A 358 -13.47 -5.99 -29.48
C CYS A 358 -12.09 -5.60 -28.96
N ILE A 359 -11.94 -5.46 -27.65
CA ILE A 359 -10.66 -5.07 -27.00
C ILE A 359 -9.61 -6.15 -27.24
N ALA A 360 -9.96 -7.43 -27.08
CA ALA A 360 -9.03 -8.52 -27.27
C ALA A 360 -8.59 -8.63 -28.74
N GLY A 361 -9.52 -8.48 -29.71
CA GLY A 361 -9.23 -8.41 -31.13
C GLY A 361 -8.28 -7.25 -31.49
N TYR A 362 -8.58 -6.07 -30.95
CA TYR A 362 -7.72 -4.88 -31.18
C TYR A 362 -6.29 -5.09 -30.64
N ILE A 363 -6.16 -5.54 -29.39
CA ILE A 363 -4.85 -5.76 -28.76
C ILE A 363 -4.08 -6.93 -29.41
N ALA A 364 -4.79 -7.92 -29.95
CA ALA A 364 -4.18 -9.05 -30.65
C ALA A 364 -3.38 -8.61 -31.89
N GLN A 365 -3.73 -7.50 -32.55
CA GLN A 365 -2.97 -6.96 -33.69
C GLN A 365 -1.49 -6.76 -33.37
N HIS A 366 -1.19 -6.34 -32.12
CA HIS A 366 0.21 -6.22 -31.68
C HIS A 366 0.94 -7.58 -31.76
N ARG A 367 0.27 -8.68 -31.41
CA ARG A 367 0.88 -10.01 -31.45
C ARG A 367 1.14 -10.45 -32.89
N TYR A 368 0.24 -10.10 -33.80
CA TYR A 368 0.35 -10.48 -35.20
C TYR A 368 1.41 -9.70 -35.96
N THR A 369 1.73 -8.48 -35.51
CA THR A 369 2.72 -7.61 -36.15
C THR A 369 4.11 -7.64 -35.47
N SER A 370 4.20 -8.21 -34.26
CA SER A 370 5.42 -8.16 -33.44
C SER A 370 6.01 -9.54 -33.19
N ARG A 371 7.26 -9.76 -33.59
CA ARG A 371 8.00 -11.02 -33.33
C ARG A 371 8.18 -11.30 -31.83
N ARG A 372 8.27 -10.27 -30.98
CA ARG A 372 8.53 -10.41 -29.54
C ARG A 372 7.45 -9.71 -28.72
N ALA A 373 6.79 -10.46 -27.85
CA ALA A 373 5.81 -9.95 -26.89
C ALA A 373 6.48 -9.38 -25.64
N LEU A 374 7.17 -8.26 -25.75
CA LEU A 374 7.79 -7.59 -24.61
C LEU A 374 6.72 -6.77 -23.87
N SER A 375 6.67 -6.89 -22.53
CA SER A 375 5.62 -6.27 -21.70
C SER A 375 5.49 -4.76 -21.89
N TYR A 376 6.60 -4.05 -22.05
CA TYR A 376 6.56 -2.61 -22.29
C TYR A 376 5.98 -2.26 -23.67
N LYS A 377 6.28 -3.04 -24.72
CA LYS A 377 5.72 -2.82 -26.08
C LYS A 377 4.22 -3.07 -26.14
N ILE A 378 3.73 -4.10 -25.45
CA ILE A 378 2.29 -4.38 -25.37
C ILE A 378 1.59 -3.21 -24.69
N ARG A 379 2.15 -2.68 -23.60
CA ARG A 379 1.60 -1.53 -22.87
C ARG A 379 1.69 -0.23 -23.67
N GLU A 380 2.77 -0.02 -24.39
CA GLU A 380 2.92 1.10 -25.33
C GLU A 380 1.87 1.01 -26.45
N PHE A 381 1.67 -0.17 -27.03
CA PHE A 381 0.61 -0.39 -28.00
C PHE A 381 -0.77 -0.09 -27.43
N ALA A 382 -1.09 -0.58 -26.22
CA ALA A 382 -2.35 -0.31 -25.55
C ALA A 382 -2.55 1.20 -25.28
N LYS A 383 -1.51 1.92 -24.85
CA LYS A 383 -1.54 3.36 -24.69
C LYS A 383 -1.85 4.08 -26.03
N ASN A 384 -1.18 3.67 -27.09
CA ASN A 384 -1.29 4.29 -28.41
C ASN A 384 -2.55 3.86 -29.17
N SER A 385 -3.24 2.78 -28.73
CA SER A 385 -4.52 2.35 -29.30
C SER A 385 -5.67 3.32 -29.06
N GLU A 386 -5.50 4.23 -28.11
CA GLU A 386 -6.51 5.19 -27.69
C GLU A 386 -7.82 4.57 -27.15
N ILE A 387 -7.86 3.24 -26.89
CA ILE A 387 -9.06 2.55 -26.41
C ILE A 387 -9.61 3.21 -25.13
N VAL A 388 -8.74 3.67 -24.23
CA VAL A 388 -9.17 4.38 -23.01
C VAL A 388 -9.91 5.67 -23.35
N MET A 389 -9.45 6.40 -24.37
CA MET A 389 -10.13 7.62 -24.86
C MET A 389 -11.42 7.28 -25.59
N MET A 390 -11.45 6.21 -26.39
CA MET A 390 -12.67 5.72 -27.05
C MET A 390 -13.75 5.39 -26.00
N ILE A 391 -13.37 4.70 -24.91
CA ILE A 391 -14.29 4.40 -23.80
C ILE A 391 -14.80 5.68 -23.18
N ASP A 392 -13.92 6.63 -22.88
CA ASP A 392 -14.27 7.87 -22.21
C ASP A 392 -15.20 8.76 -23.05
N GLN A 393 -14.95 8.85 -24.33
CA GLN A 393 -15.73 9.71 -25.26
C GLN A 393 -17.02 9.06 -25.73
N ALA A 394 -17.14 7.74 -25.69
CA ALA A 394 -18.33 7.05 -26.17
C ALA A 394 -19.57 7.42 -25.34
N SER A 395 -20.63 7.88 -26.02
CA SER A 395 -21.91 8.21 -25.39
C SER A 395 -22.76 6.96 -25.05
N SER A 396 -22.44 5.82 -25.64
CA SER A 396 -23.09 4.53 -25.37
C SER A 396 -22.13 3.37 -25.60
N PRO A 397 -22.42 2.19 -25.03
CA PRO A 397 -21.64 0.96 -25.29
C PRO A 397 -21.49 0.66 -26.78
N THR A 398 -22.57 0.81 -27.55
CA THR A 398 -22.59 0.47 -28.99
C THR A 398 -21.68 1.40 -29.82
N PHE A 399 -21.57 2.68 -29.46
CA PHE A 399 -20.59 3.57 -30.11
C PHE A 399 -19.15 3.11 -29.84
N PHE A 400 -18.82 2.79 -28.59
CA PHE A 400 -17.51 2.24 -28.27
C PHE A 400 -17.20 0.98 -29.06
N LEU A 401 -18.15 0.03 -29.12
CA LEU A 401 -17.99 -1.24 -29.83
C LEU A 401 -17.73 -1.01 -31.31
N ALA A 402 -18.51 -0.13 -31.96
CA ALA A 402 -18.34 0.19 -33.37
C ALA A 402 -16.98 0.83 -33.66
N GLU A 403 -16.56 1.80 -32.85
CA GLU A 403 -15.27 2.47 -33.01
C GLU A 403 -14.08 1.51 -32.77
N CYS A 404 -14.14 0.70 -31.70
CA CYS A 404 -13.10 -0.27 -31.38
C CYS A 404 -12.97 -1.34 -32.50
N LEU A 405 -14.09 -1.83 -33.06
CA LEU A 405 -14.08 -2.77 -34.17
C LEU A 405 -13.51 -2.15 -35.46
N ALA A 406 -13.85 -0.91 -35.78
CA ALA A 406 -13.32 -0.19 -36.92
C ALA A 406 -11.77 -0.01 -36.85
N GLY A 407 -11.22 -0.05 -35.64
CA GLY A 407 -9.77 -0.01 -35.39
C GLY A 407 -9.04 -1.34 -35.63
N ILE A 408 -9.75 -2.45 -35.79
CA ILE A 408 -9.16 -3.77 -36.04
C ILE A 408 -8.87 -3.91 -37.56
N LYS A 409 -7.59 -3.75 -37.92
CA LYS A 409 -7.13 -3.79 -39.33
C LYS A 409 -6.53 -5.13 -39.73
N ILE A 410 -6.12 -5.94 -38.77
CA ILE A 410 -5.42 -7.21 -38.98
C ILE A 410 -6.10 -8.27 -38.12
N SER A 411 -6.65 -9.28 -38.74
CA SER A 411 -7.20 -10.47 -38.07
C SER A 411 -6.21 -11.64 -38.09
N GLY A 412 -6.41 -12.61 -37.23
CA GLY A 412 -5.58 -13.82 -37.24
C GLY A 412 -5.71 -14.65 -38.52
N LYS A 413 -6.77 -14.43 -39.35
CA LYS A 413 -6.95 -15.06 -40.66
C LYS A 413 -6.02 -14.48 -41.74
N ASP A 414 -5.61 -13.23 -41.57
CA ASP A 414 -4.77 -12.52 -42.53
C ASP A 414 -3.26 -12.90 -42.43
N ILE A 415 -2.95 -13.75 -41.41
CA ILE A 415 -1.56 -14.06 -41.08
C ILE A 415 -1.30 -15.54 -41.36
N ASP A 416 -0.30 -15.82 -42.18
CA ASP A 416 0.26 -17.16 -42.32
C ASP A 416 1.04 -17.57 -41.07
N VAL A 417 0.32 -18.00 -40.05
CA VAL A 417 0.88 -18.37 -38.75
C VAL A 417 1.42 -19.80 -38.86
N GLN A 418 2.65 -19.94 -39.30
CA GLN A 418 3.30 -21.21 -39.54
C GLN A 418 3.68 -22.02 -38.30
N GLY A 419 3.34 -21.58 -37.08
CA GLY A 419 3.60 -22.33 -35.85
C GLY A 419 4.09 -21.50 -34.65
N GLY A 420 4.44 -22.18 -33.55
CA GLY A 420 5.04 -21.57 -32.39
C GLY A 420 4.06 -20.87 -31.42
N ILE A 421 4.55 -19.85 -30.70
CA ILE A 421 3.81 -19.14 -29.65
C ILE A 421 2.65 -18.30 -30.22
N GLU A 422 2.80 -17.82 -31.45
CA GLU A 422 1.80 -16.99 -32.15
C GLU A 422 0.57 -17.82 -32.50
N LEU A 423 0.77 -19.01 -33.04
CA LEU A 423 -0.33 -19.93 -33.33
C LEU A 423 -1.06 -20.37 -32.05
N ARG A 424 -0.31 -20.61 -30.97
CA ARG A 424 -0.93 -20.93 -29.67
C ARG A 424 -1.78 -19.77 -29.14
N PHE A 425 -1.27 -18.54 -29.24
CA PHE A 425 -2.05 -17.35 -28.86
C PHE A 425 -3.32 -17.22 -29.68
N TYR A 426 -3.22 -17.34 -30.99
CA TYR A 426 -4.34 -17.28 -31.92
C TYR A 426 -5.42 -18.33 -31.57
N ARG A 427 -5.03 -19.59 -31.39
CA ARG A 427 -5.97 -20.66 -31.01
C ARG A 427 -6.67 -20.41 -29.68
N ARG A 428 -5.94 -19.89 -28.68
CA ARG A 428 -6.53 -19.54 -27.39
C ARG A 428 -7.50 -18.38 -27.51
N LEU A 429 -7.17 -17.39 -28.32
CA LEU A 429 -8.04 -16.26 -28.59
C LEU A 429 -9.33 -16.71 -29.33
N GLN A 430 -9.21 -17.63 -30.29
CA GLN A 430 -10.38 -18.22 -30.94
C GLN A 430 -11.28 -19.00 -29.97
N ASN A 431 -10.69 -19.76 -29.06
CA ASN A 431 -11.45 -20.47 -28.03
C ASN A 431 -12.19 -19.48 -27.10
N LEU A 432 -11.51 -18.39 -26.71
CA LEU A 432 -12.15 -17.31 -25.94
C LEU A 432 -13.32 -16.72 -26.74
N PHE A 433 -13.12 -16.38 -28.00
CA PHE A 433 -14.18 -15.80 -28.84
C PHE A 433 -15.38 -16.76 -29.04
N SER A 434 -15.08 -18.04 -29.18
CA SER A 434 -16.16 -19.07 -29.31
C SER A 434 -16.96 -19.21 -28.03
N GLU A 435 -16.35 -19.01 -26.86
CA GLU A 435 -17.05 -18.98 -25.58
C GLU A 435 -17.89 -17.71 -25.43
N LEU A 436 -17.30 -16.55 -25.69
CA LEU A 436 -17.98 -15.26 -25.57
C LEU A 436 -19.18 -15.10 -26.50
N LYS A 437 -19.10 -15.65 -27.71
CA LYS A 437 -20.24 -15.63 -28.68
C LYS A 437 -21.54 -16.22 -28.13
N LYS A 438 -21.47 -17.09 -27.13
CA LYS A 438 -22.64 -17.67 -26.48
C LYS A 438 -23.34 -16.67 -25.55
N GLU A 439 -22.63 -15.66 -25.11
CA GLU A 439 -23.11 -14.60 -24.21
C GLU A 439 -23.55 -13.32 -24.96
N PHE A 440 -23.25 -13.24 -26.26
CA PHE A 440 -23.57 -12.04 -27.03
C PHE A 440 -25.08 -11.80 -27.07
N THR A 441 -25.43 -10.56 -26.79
CA THR A 441 -26.79 -10.08 -26.94
C THR A 441 -27.14 -10.07 -28.44
N ASP A 442 -28.35 -10.44 -28.82
CA ASP A 442 -28.81 -10.39 -30.22
C ASP A 442 -28.85 -8.94 -30.70
N SER A 443 -27.71 -8.44 -31.14
CA SER A 443 -27.55 -7.11 -31.69
C SER A 443 -27.20 -7.20 -33.17
N PRO A 444 -27.95 -6.51 -34.06
CA PRO A 444 -27.67 -6.48 -35.50
C PRO A 444 -26.24 -6.05 -35.84
N ILE A 445 -25.61 -5.24 -34.99
CA ILE A 445 -24.23 -4.76 -35.15
C ILE A 445 -23.25 -5.93 -35.07
N PHE A 446 -23.50 -6.94 -34.23
CA PHE A 446 -22.62 -8.09 -34.06
C PHE A 446 -22.83 -9.22 -35.06
N GLU A 447 -23.98 -9.34 -35.71
CA GLU A 447 -24.21 -10.39 -36.71
C GLU A 447 -23.24 -10.28 -37.88
N HIS A 448 -22.96 -9.07 -38.34
CA HIS A 448 -22.00 -8.85 -39.42
C HIS A 448 -20.57 -9.30 -38.99
N TYR A 449 -20.15 -8.98 -37.78
CA TYR A 449 -18.81 -9.29 -37.28
C TYR A 449 -18.66 -10.72 -36.74
N LYS A 450 -19.78 -11.40 -36.36
CA LYS A 450 -19.75 -12.83 -36.00
C LYS A 450 -19.15 -13.68 -37.12
N ASN A 451 -19.33 -13.28 -38.36
CA ASN A 451 -18.89 -14.03 -39.55
C ASN A 451 -17.49 -13.63 -40.04
N GLU A 452 -17.07 -12.41 -39.75
CA GLU A 452 -15.80 -11.89 -40.26
C GLU A 452 -14.58 -12.31 -39.40
N TYR A 453 -14.80 -12.53 -38.12
CA TYR A 453 -13.76 -12.90 -37.15
C TYR A 453 -13.91 -14.29 -36.53
N ALA A 454 -14.84 -15.11 -37.06
CA ALA A 454 -15.10 -16.46 -36.63
C ALA A 454 -14.03 -17.49 -37.06
#